data_5ae28290cd8115a8e5fd6efd39a84be5
#
_entry.id   5ae28290cd8115a8e5fd6efd39a84be5
#
_cell.length_a   1.000
_cell.length_b   1.000
_cell.length_c   1.000
_cell.angle_alpha   90.00
_cell.angle_beta   90.00
_cell.angle_gamma   90.00
#
_symmetry.space_group_name_H-M   'P 1'
#
loop_
_entity.id
_entity.type
_entity.pdbx_description
1 polymer ?
#
loop_
_entity_poly.entity_id
_entity_poly.type
_entity_poly.pdbx_seq_one_letter_code
_entity_poly.pdbx_strand_id
1 'polypeptide(L)'
;VEPKPAYHSSSAYSGDDMEQVEKCCHIIEDCSIDMTATYDEWFYVGAALASLGECGRSLFHIVSSQNAKYKASETDKKFDNLLRNISNINIGTFFHICSQYGINWKEDRV
;
A
#
# COMPACT_ATOMS: atom_id res chain seq x y z
N VAL A 1 -13.93 10.84 -12.36
CA VAL A 1 -13.73 10.97 -12.34
C VAL A 1 -13.50 11.17 -12.66
N GLU A 2 -13.37 11.12 -12.36
CA GLU A 2 -13.04 11.32 -12.38
C GLU A 2 -12.61 11.40 -12.55
N PRO A 3 -12.47 11.38 -12.63
CA PRO A 3 -11.86 11.29 -12.50
C PRO A 3 -11.40 11.30 -12.44
N LYS A 4 -11.21 11.28 -12.16
CA LYS A 4 -10.72 11.23 -11.79
C LYS A 4 -10.08 11.33 -12.01
N PRO A 5 -9.83 11.44 -11.94
CA PRO A 5 -9.11 11.46 -11.75
C PRO A 5 -8.61 11.49 -11.54
N ALA A 6 -8.29 11.47 -11.27
CA ALA A 6 -7.90 11.42 -10.78
C ALA A 6 -7.49 11.40 -10.38
N TYR A 7 -7.15 11.35 -10.23
CA TYR A 7 -6.93 11.33 -9.59
C TYR A 7 -6.56 12.11 -9.28
N HIS A 8 -6.48 12.60 -9.17
CA HIS A 8 -6.31 13.24 -8.77
C HIS A 8 -5.94 13.81 -8.12
N SER A 9 -5.63 14.21 -7.86
CA SER A 9 -5.35 14.65 -7.14
C SER A 9 -5.40 15.15 -6.28
N SER A 10 -5.31 15.45 -6.06
CA SER A 10 -5.18 16.01 -5.27
C SER A 10 -5.15 15.85 -4.17
N SER A 11 -4.81 16.15 -4.26
CA SER A 11 -4.41 16.27 -3.18
C SER A 11 -4.85 15.41 -2.24
N ALA A 12 -5.44 15.62 -1.48
CA ALA A 12 -5.92 14.76 -0.46
C ALA A 12 -6.52 13.52 -1.06
N TYR A 13 -6.33 12.43 -0.41
CA TYR A 13 -6.92 11.19 -0.85
C TYR A 13 -8.34 11.15 -0.38
N SER A 14 -9.19 10.62 -1.22
CA SER A 14 -10.57 10.45 -0.84
C SER A 14 -10.68 9.33 0.19
N GLY A 15 -11.76 9.33 0.94
CA GLY A 15 -12.03 8.24 1.85
C GLY A 15 -12.12 6.91 1.12
N ASP A 16 -12.55 6.94 -0.13
CA ASP A 16 -12.66 5.73 -0.93
C ASP A 16 -11.31 5.07 -1.16
N ASP A 17 -10.28 5.87 -1.44
CA ASP A 17 -8.95 5.30 -1.64
C ASP A 17 -8.45 4.62 -0.38
N MET A 18 -8.59 5.30 0.75
CA MET A 18 -8.14 4.73 2.00
C MET A 18 -8.92 3.47 2.36
N GLU A 19 -10.22 3.50 2.13
CA GLU A 19 -11.07 2.36 2.38
C GLU A 19 -10.65 1.16 1.54
N GLN A 20 -10.36 1.41 0.27
CA GLN A 20 -9.96 0.33 -0.63
C GLN A 20 -8.59 -0.22 -0.28
N VAL A 21 -7.67 0.65 0.15
CA VAL A 21 -6.37 0.19 0.59
C VAL A 21 -6.51 -0.70 1.82
N GLU A 22 -7.38 -0.31 2.75
CA GLU A 22 -7.62 -1.12 3.93
C GLU A 22 -8.22 -2.48 3.58
N LYS A 23 -9.12 -2.51 2.61
CA LYS A 23 -9.67 -3.78 2.14
C LYS A 23 -8.59 -4.68 1.58
N CYS A 24 -7.69 -4.11 0.79
CA CYS A 24 -6.56 -4.87 0.25
C CYS A 24 -5.71 -5.44 1.37
N CYS A 25 -5.44 -4.63 2.38
CA CYS A 25 -4.59 -5.08 3.48
C CYS A 25 -5.27 -6.18 4.29
N HIS A 26 -6.59 -6.11 4.46
CA HIS A 26 -7.32 -7.19 5.12
C HIS A 26 -7.21 -8.50 4.34
N ILE A 27 -7.35 -8.42 3.03
CA ILE A 27 -7.22 -9.61 2.19
C ILE A 27 -5.80 -10.17 2.27
N ILE A 28 -4.82 -9.28 2.24
CA ILE A 28 -3.42 -9.67 2.34
C ILE A 28 -3.16 -10.41 3.65
N GLU A 29 -3.70 -9.88 4.73
CA GLU A 29 -3.50 -10.47 6.04
C GLU A 29 -4.25 -11.80 6.16
N ASP A 30 -5.51 -11.81 5.74
CA ASP A 30 -6.33 -13.02 5.85
C ASP A 30 -5.79 -14.16 5.03
N CYS A 31 -5.24 -13.86 3.87
CA CYS A 31 -4.75 -14.88 2.94
C CYS A 31 -3.24 -15.07 3.01
N SER A 32 -2.57 -14.33 3.89
CA SER A 32 -1.12 -14.40 4.05
C SER A 32 -0.39 -14.19 2.73
N ILE A 33 -0.81 -13.18 1.99
CA ILE A 33 -0.20 -12.87 0.69
C ILE A 33 1.02 -11.99 0.91
N ASP A 34 2.18 -12.45 0.44
CA ASP A 34 3.42 -11.67 0.58
C ASP A 34 3.71 -10.92 -0.70
N MET A 35 3.43 -9.62 -0.69
CA MET A 35 3.72 -8.74 -1.82
C MET A 35 5.06 -8.04 -1.65
N THR A 36 5.89 -8.52 -0.74
CA THR A 36 7.16 -7.88 -0.42
C THR A 36 8.32 -8.87 -0.49
N ALA A 37 8.20 -9.85 -1.38
CA ALA A 37 9.18 -10.93 -1.47
C ALA A 37 10.54 -10.44 -1.93
N THR A 38 10.57 -9.42 -2.79
CA THR A 38 11.83 -8.83 -3.24
C THR A 38 11.96 -7.43 -2.64
N TYR A 39 13.20 -6.93 -2.61
CA TYR A 39 13.42 -5.58 -2.12
C TYR A 39 12.66 -4.56 -2.96
N ASP A 40 12.65 -4.75 -4.28
CA ASP A 40 11.97 -3.81 -5.16
C ASP A 40 10.48 -3.75 -4.86
N GLU A 41 9.85 -4.90 -4.66
CA GLU A 41 8.43 -4.93 -4.31
C GLU A 41 8.18 -4.22 -2.99
N TRP A 42 9.02 -4.52 -2.01
CA TRP A 42 8.90 -3.91 -0.70
C TRP A 42 9.02 -2.39 -0.80
N PHE A 43 9.98 -1.92 -1.59
CA PHE A 43 10.19 -0.50 -1.81
C PHE A 43 8.96 0.15 -2.46
N TYR A 44 8.45 -0.45 -3.52
CA TYR A 44 7.32 0.15 -4.23
C TYR A 44 6.05 0.13 -3.41
N VAL A 45 5.79 -0.95 -2.72
CA VAL A 45 4.63 -1.02 -1.84
C VAL A 45 4.74 0.03 -0.74
N GLY A 46 5.92 0.12 -0.14
CA GLY A 46 6.14 1.10 0.92
C GLY A 46 6.00 2.52 0.44
N ALA A 47 6.58 2.83 -0.74
CA ALA A 47 6.49 4.18 -1.29
C ALA A 47 5.05 4.54 -1.61
N ALA A 48 4.29 3.60 -2.15
CA ALA A 48 2.88 3.84 -2.45
C ALA A 48 2.09 4.13 -1.17
N LEU A 49 2.33 3.36 -0.12
CA LEU A 49 1.64 3.57 1.15
C LEU A 49 2.10 4.86 1.82
N ALA A 50 3.38 5.22 1.65
CA ALA A 50 3.89 6.48 2.20
C ALA A 50 3.25 7.69 1.51
N SER A 51 2.76 7.52 0.30
CA SER A 51 2.08 8.61 -0.39
C SER A 51 0.79 9.00 0.33
N LEU A 52 0.28 8.13 1.20
CA LEU A 52 -0.88 8.43 2.04
C LEU A 52 -0.49 9.19 3.30
N GLY A 53 0.81 9.37 3.53
CA GLY A 53 1.30 10.00 4.73
C GLY A 53 1.43 9.03 5.88
N GLU A 54 1.41 9.56 7.08
CA GLU A 54 1.64 8.74 8.28
C GLU A 54 0.61 7.63 8.44
N CYS A 55 -0.60 7.82 7.94
CA CYS A 55 -1.64 6.81 8.08
C CYS A 55 -1.33 5.53 7.30
N GLY A 56 -0.35 5.57 6.40
CA GLY A 56 0.07 4.36 5.70
C GLY A 56 1.02 3.49 6.48
N ARG A 57 1.55 3.97 7.60
CA ARG A 57 2.57 3.23 8.35
C ARG A 57 2.07 1.88 8.85
N SER A 58 0.93 1.86 9.50
CA SER A 58 0.40 0.60 10.03
C SER A 58 0.08 -0.37 8.91
N LEU A 59 -0.36 0.16 7.77
CA LEU A 59 -0.66 -0.69 6.62
C LEU A 59 0.61 -1.30 6.05
N PHE A 60 1.70 -0.54 6.04
CA PHE A 60 2.97 -1.07 5.58
C PHE A 60 3.45 -2.20 6.48
N HIS A 61 3.22 -2.08 7.79
CA HIS A 61 3.55 -3.17 8.71
C HIS A 61 2.71 -4.41 8.43
N ILE A 62 1.42 -4.23 8.17
CA ILE A 62 0.56 -5.38 7.86
C ILE A 62 1.08 -6.11 6.62
N VAL A 63 1.36 -5.37 5.57
CA VAL A 63 1.81 -5.96 4.32
C VAL A 63 3.18 -6.61 4.48
N SER A 64 4.08 -5.91 5.18
CA SER A 64 5.44 -6.43 5.37
C SER A 64 5.48 -7.65 6.27
N SER A 65 4.55 -7.75 7.22
CA SER A 65 4.55 -8.85 8.18
C SER A 65 4.25 -10.20 7.55
N GLN A 66 3.80 -10.21 6.30
CA GLN A 66 3.57 -11.46 5.60
C GLN A 66 4.88 -12.10 5.13
N ASN A 67 5.97 -11.36 5.16
CA ASN A 67 7.28 -11.88 4.78
C ASN A 67 7.96 -12.46 6.02
N ALA A 68 8.60 -13.62 5.84
CA ALA A 68 9.25 -14.30 6.98
C ALA A 68 10.39 -13.48 7.57
N LYS A 69 10.94 -12.55 6.82
CA LYS A 69 12.04 -11.72 7.29
C LYS A 69 11.59 -10.40 7.91
N TYR A 70 10.30 -10.24 8.09
CA TYR A 70 9.76 -9.00 8.65
C TYR A 70 10.38 -8.65 10.00
N LYS A 71 10.77 -7.40 10.12
CA LYS A 71 11.23 -6.83 11.39
C LYS A 71 10.59 -5.46 11.55
N ALA A 72 9.89 -5.27 12.65
CA ALA A 72 9.14 -4.04 12.85
C ALA A 72 10.03 -2.81 12.83
N SER A 73 11.21 -2.89 13.45
CA SER A 73 12.10 -1.72 13.50
C SER A 73 12.63 -1.34 12.12
N GLU A 74 12.94 -2.34 11.30
CA GLU A 74 13.43 -2.06 9.96
C GLU A 74 12.32 -1.50 9.09
N THR A 75 11.13 -2.01 9.26
CA THR A 75 9.97 -1.54 8.51
C THR A 75 9.66 -0.08 8.86
N ASP A 76 9.72 0.26 10.15
CA ASP A 76 9.54 1.64 10.58
C ASP A 76 10.59 2.56 9.98
N LYS A 77 11.85 2.16 10.01
CA LYS A 77 12.92 2.97 9.45
C LYS A 77 12.74 3.18 7.96
N LYS A 78 12.33 2.13 7.28
CA LYS A 78 12.08 2.24 5.84
C LYS A 78 10.95 3.21 5.57
N PHE A 79 9.87 3.12 6.34
CA PHE A 79 8.75 4.01 6.14
C PHE A 79 9.14 5.47 6.42
N ASP A 80 9.91 5.69 7.49
CA ASP A 80 10.42 7.04 7.78
C ASP A 80 11.22 7.59 6.60
N ASN A 81 12.06 6.74 6.02
CA ASN A 81 12.88 7.12 4.88
C ASN A 81 12.01 7.47 3.68
N LEU A 82 10.99 6.65 3.43
CA LEU A 82 10.10 6.87 2.30
C LEU A 82 9.28 8.14 2.48
N LEU A 83 8.87 8.44 3.70
CA LEU A 83 8.14 9.68 3.96
C LEU A 83 8.99 10.92 3.68
N ARG A 84 10.29 10.83 4.00
CA ARG A 84 11.19 11.96 3.79
C ARG A 84 11.61 12.13 2.35
N ASN A 85 11.66 11.03 1.61
CA ASN A 85 12.15 11.06 0.23
C ASN A 85 10.98 10.95 -0.72
N ILE A 86 10.42 12.10 -1.04
CA ILE A 86 9.25 12.16 -1.90
C ILE A 86 9.57 11.54 -3.25
N SER A 87 8.70 10.69 -3.71
CA SER A 87 8.87 10.05 -5.00
C SER A 87 7.63 10.30 -5.84
N ASN A 88 7.69 9.89 -7.10
CA ASN A 88 6.54 9.99 -7.99
C ASN A 88 5.58 8.83 -7.83
N ILE A 89 5.88 7.92 -6.92
CA ILE A 89 5.05 6.75 -6.70
C ILE A 89 3.84 7.15 -5.87
N ASN A 90 2.66 6.76 -6.32
CA ASN A 90 1.44 7.08 -5.60
C ASN A 90 0.67 5.80 -5.30
N ILE A 91 -0.51 5.95 -4.69
CA ILE A 91 -1.27 4.79 -4.24
C ILE A 91 -1.74 3.89 -5.39
N GLY A 92 -1.78 4.42 -6.60
CA GLY A 92 -2.12 3.61 -7.76
C GLY A 92 -1.15 2.45 -7.95
N THR A 93 0.12 2.65 -7.60
CA THR A 93 1.11 1.58 -7.68
C THR A 93 0.74 0.44 -6.73
N PHE A 94 0.25 0.76 -5.54
CA PHE A 94 -0.19 -0.27 -4.59
C PHE A 94 -1.30 -1.11 -5.19
N PHE A 95 -2.30 -0.46 -5.78
CA PHE A 95 -3.41 -1.19 -6.39
C PHE A 95 -2.96 -2.04 -7.55
N HIS A 96 -2.02 -1.52 -8.33
CA HIS A 96 -1.48 -2.28 -9.45
C HIS A 96 -0.81 -3.57 -8.97
N ILE A 97 0.01 -3.46 -7.93
CA ILE A 97 0.68 -4.64 -7.38
C ILE A 97 -0.35 -5.61 -6.81
N CYS A 98 -1.36 -5.10 -6.12
CA CYS A 98 -2.44 -5.95 -5.60
C CYS A 98 -3.09 -6.75 -6.72
N SER A 99 -3.34 -6.10 -7.85
CA SER A 99 -3.99 -6.80 -8.96
C SER A 99 -3.08 -7.89 -9.53
N GLN A 100 -1.77 -7.68 -9.50
CA GLN A 100 -0.84 -8.70 -9.96
C GLN A 100 -0.85 -9.94 -9.08
N TYR A 101 -1.23 -9.77 -7.81
CA TYR A 101 -1.33 -10.88 -6.89
C TYR A 101 -2.75 -11.44 -6.77
N GLY A 102 -3.64 -10.97 -7.64
CA GLY A 102 -5.00 -11.48 -7.68
C GLY A 102 -5.90 -10.96 -6.59
N ILE A 103 -5.51 -9.89 -5.92
CA ILE A 103 -6.31 -9.28 -4.87
C ILE A 103 -7.37 -8.41 -5.50
N ASN A 104 -8.62 -8.71 -5.21
CA ASN A 104 -9.72 -8.00 -5.86
C ASN A 104 -10.51 -7.20 -4.83
N TRP A 105 -10.07 -5.97 -4.63
CA TRP A 105 -10.68 -5.10 -3.63
C TRP A 105 -12.00 -4.48 -4.11
N LYS A 106 -12.27 -4.59 -5.39
CA LYS A 106 -13.49 -4.00 -5.96
C LYS A 106 -14.69 -4.88 -5.81
N GLU A 107 -14.47 -6.18 -5.63
CA GLU A 107 -15.58 -7.09 -5.52
C GLU A 107 -15.76 -7.49 -4.11
N ASP A 108 -16.50 -6.75 -3.41
CA ASP A 108 -16.67 -7.04 -2.03
C ASP A 108 -18.00 -7.62 -1.78
N ARG A 109 -18.55 -8.11 -2.79
CA ARG A 109 -19.70 -8.63 -2.59
C ARG A 109 -19.77 -9.81 -2.80
N VAL A 110 -19.87 -10.11 -2.61
CA VAL A 110 -20.15 -11.07 -2.65
C VAL A 110 -20.62 -11.64 -2.62
#